data_859c7bb909bfd5fe0685bd2eb9eef490
#
_entry.id   859c7bb909bfd5fe0685bd2eb9eef490
#
_cell.length_a   1.000
_cell.length_b   1.000
_cell.length_c   1.000
_cell.angle_alpha   90.00
_cell.angle_beta   90.00
_cell.angle_gamma   90.00
#
_symmetry.space_group_name_H-M   'P 1'
#
loop_
_entity.id
_entity.type
_entity.pdbx_description
1 polymer ?
#
loop_
_entity_poly.entity_id
_entity_poly.type
_entity_poly.pdbx_seq_one_letter_code
_entity_poly.pdbx_strand_id
1 'polypeptide(L)'
;MAEYKNAEGYADPTAFGAFCAIEKEEKALRAFRPIVYICSPYAGDVESNTAAARRYSRFAVEAGYIPIAPHLLFTRFLDDNKPKERDLGLFFGNAILSKCAEMWVFGDRISEGMEAEIKRATWKGHRIRYFSETCEEVTR
;
A
#
# COMPACT_ATOMS: atom_id res chain seq x y z
N MET A 1 4.03 -17.33 -30.60
CA MET A 1 3.43 -18.16 -29.57
C MET A 1 3.01 -19.50 -30.15
N ALA A 2 3.37 -20.61 -29.49
CA ALA A 2 3.03 -21.93 -29.98
C ALA A 2 1.53 -22.22 -29.85
N GLU A 3 0.97 -22.93 -30.82
CA GLU A 3 -0.41 -23.36 -30.76
C GLU A 3 -0.59 -24.42 -29.67
N TYR A 4 -1.66 -24.29 -28.89
CA TYR A 4 -1.99 -25.23 -27.83
C TYR A 4 -2.74 -26.42 -28.41
N LYS A 5 -2.21 -27.64 -28.23
CA LYS A 5 -2.79 -28.86 -28.78
C LYS A 5 -3.19 -29.83 -27.67
N ASN A 6 -4.25 -30.65 -27.95
CA ASN A 6 -4.64 -31.70 -27.03
C ASN A 6 -3.71 -32.91 -27.15
N ALA A 7 -3.96 -33.95 -26.34
CA ALA A 7 -3.12 -35.16 -26.31
C ALA A 7 -3.05 -35.92 -27.66
N GLU A 8 -4.00 -35.69 -28.56
CA GLU A 8 -4.07 -36.30 -29.88
C GLU A 8 -3.38 -35.47 -30.97
N GLY A 9 -2.85 -34.29 -30.59
CA GLY A 9 -2.13 -33.42 -31.52
C GLY A 9 -3.01 -32.44 -32.27
N TYR A 10 -4.31 -32.37 -31.97
CA TYR A 10 -5.22 -31.40 -32.56
C TYR A 10 -5.31 -30.15 -31.74
N ALA A 11 -5.59 -29.00 -32.39
CA ALA A 11 -5.81 -27.75 -31.71
C ALA A 11 -7.04 -27.83 -30.80
N ASP A 12 -6.90 -27.39 -29.55
CA ASP A 12 -7.99 -27.34 -28.58
C ASP A 12 -8.32 -25.87 -28.28
N PRO A 13 -9.42 -25.33 -28.87
CA PRO A 13 -9.79 -23.92 -28.65
C PRO A 13 -10.07 -23.56 -27.19
N THR A 14 -10.62 -24.51 -26.43
CA THR A 14 -10.92 -24.29 -25.00
C THR A 14 -9.63 -24.21 -24.19
N ALA A 15 -8.69 -25.13 -24.41
CA ALA A 15 -7.38 -25.11 -23.74
C ALA A 15 -6.58 -23.88 -24.13
N PHE A 16 -6.62 -23.49 -25.40
CA PHE A 16 -5.95 -22.28 -25.88
C PHE A 16 -6.52 -21.01 -25.23
N GLY A 17 -7.85 -20.91 -25.13
CA GLY A 17 -8.52 -19.79 -24.49
C GLY A 17 -8.19 -19.69 -23.01
N ALA A 18 -8.16 -20.81 -22.29
CA ALA A 18 -7.76 -20.86 -20.89
C ALA A 18 -6.31 -20.43 -20.70
N PHE A 19 -5.40 -20.88 -21.57
CA PHE A 19 -3.99 -20.47 -21.53
C PHE A 19 -3.83 -18.97 -21.75
N CYS A 20 -4.54 -18.37 -22.70
CA CYS A 20 -4.53 -16.93 -22.95
C CYS A 20 -5.06 -16.12 -21.76
N ALA A 21 -6.09 -16.63 -21.07
CA ALA A 21 -6.64 -16.00 -19.87
C ALA A 21 -5.60 -15.99 -18.73
N ILE A 22 -4.88 -17.10 -18.54
CA ILE A 22 -3.81 -17.21 -17.56
C ILE A 22 -2.68 -16.22 -17.88
N GLU A 23 -2.26 -16.10 -19.14
CA GLU A 23 -1.26 -15.11 -19.54
C GLU A 23 -1.70 -13.68 -19.23
N LYS A 24 -2.96 -13.34 -19.48
CA LYS A 24 -3.51 -12.02 -19.18
C LYS A 24 -3.48 -11.74 -17.68
N GLU A 25 -3.87 -12.71 -16.86
CA GLU A 25 -3.82 -12.59 -15.39
C GLU A 25 -2.38 -12.39 -14.91
N GLU A 26 -1.43 -13.15 -15.43
CA GLU A 26 -0.01 -13.00 -15.09
C GLU A 26 0.53 -11.63 -15.47
N LYS A 27 0.17 -11.12 -16.65
CA LYS A 27 0.56 -9.78 -17.08
C LYS A 27 -0.03 -8.70 -16.19
N ALA A 28 -1.31 -8.84 -15.80
CA ALA A 28 -1.97 -7.91 -14.91
C ALA A 28 -1.31 -7.89 -13.53
N LEU A 29 -0.89 -9.06 -13.02
CA LEU A 29 -0.18 -9.16 -11.75
C LEU A 29 1.21 -8.51 -11.80
N ARG A 30 1.84 -8.49 -12.98
CA ARG A 30 3.17 -7.91 -13.19
C ARG A 30 3.13 -6.48 -13.71
N ALA A 31 1.94 -5.90 -13.92
CA ALA A 31 1.82 -4.53 -14.37
C ALA A 31 2.43 -3.58 -13.32
N PHE A 32 2.99 -2.47 -13.81
CA PHE A 32 3.53 -1.44 -12.92
C PHE A 32 2.46 -0.92 -11.96
N ARG A 33 2.81 -0.82 -10.70
CA ARG A 33 1.97 -0.23 -9.67
C ARG A 33 2.78 0.78 -8.88
N PRO A 34 2.29 2.00 -8.71
CA PRO A 34 2.98 2.98 -7.88
C PRO A 34 2.93 2.59 -6.40
N ILE A 35 3.94 2.99 -5.65
CA ILE A 35 3.99 2.78 -4.21
C ILE A 35 3.33 3.96 -3.53
N VAL A 36 2.43 3.68 -2.59
CA VAL A 36 1.75 4.70 -1.81
C VAL A 36 2.05 4.53 -0.32
N TYR A 37 2.34 5.65 0.34
CA TYR A 37 2.58 5.69 1.77
C TYR A 37 1.25 5.85 2.50
N ILE A 38 0.93 4.92 3.38
CA ILE A 38 -0.30 4.94 4.16
C ILE A 38 -0.03 5.71 5.46
N CYS A 39 -0.64 6.89 5.56
CA CYS A 39 -0.54 7.76 6.74
C CYS A 39 -1.83 7.61 7.56
N SER A 40 -1.73 7.02 8.73
CA SER A 40 -2.87 6.79 9.62
C SER A 40 -2.41 6.75 11.08
N PRO A 41 -3.33 6.88 12.06
CA PRO A 41 -2.96 6.85 13.47
C PRO A 41 -2.35 5.52 13.89
N TYR A 42 -1.43 5.56 14.85
CA TYR A 42 -0.88 4.35 15.47
C TYR A 42 -1.04 4.39 16.99
N ALA A 43 -0.50 5.41 17.65
CA ALA A 43 -0.51 5.55 19.11
C ALA A 43 -1.94 5.70 19.65
N GLY A 44 -2.14 5.30 20.91
CA GLY A 44 -3.44 5.26 21.55
C GLY A 44 -3.99 3.85 21.52
N ASP A 45 -5.10 3.63 20.81
CA ASP A 45 -5.65 2.28 20.61
C ASP A 45 -4.91 1.59 19.49
N VAL A 46 -3.74 1.03 19.81
CA VAL A 46 -2.84 0.40 18.83
C VAL A 46 -3.51 -0.76 18.09
N GLU A 47 -4.30 -1.57 18.76
CA GLU A 47 -4.98 -2.71 18.15
C GLU A 47 -5.98 -2.26 17.09
N SER A 48 -6.83 -1.29 17.43
CA SER A 48 -7.80 -0.73 16.49
C SER A 48 -7.12 0.01 15.35
N ASN A 49 -6.09 0.78 15.64
CA ASN A 49 -5.33 1.52 14.63
C ASN A 49 -4.59 0.59 13.66
N THR A 50 -4.06 -0.52 14.17
CA THR A 50 -3.42 -1.55 13.34
C THR A 50 -4.42 -2.22 12.41
N ALA A 51 -5.60 -2.57 12.93
CA ALA A 51 -6.67 -3.14 12.12
C ALA A 51 -7.12 -2.17 11.02
N ALA A 52 -7.24 -0.89 11.35
CA ALA A 52 -7.59 0.15 10.39
C ALA A 52 -6.52 0.29 9.30
N ALA A 53 -5.25 0.32 9.68
CA ALA A 53 -4.14 0.41 8.72
C ALA A 53 -4.13 -0.77 7.73
N ARG A 54 -4.51 -1.96 8.19
CA ARG A 54 -4.67 -3.13 7.31
C ARG A 54 -5.78 -2.89 6.28
N ARG A 55 -6.91 -2.36 6.72
CA ARG A 55 -8.03 -2.06 5.80
C ARG A 55 -7.63 -1.02 4.76
N TYR A 56 -6.94 0.04 5.19
CA TYR A 56 -6.47 1.10 4.29
C TYR A 56 -5.47 0.56 3.27
N SER A 57 -4.58 -0.32 3.72
CA SER A 57 -3.62 -0.96 2.83
C SER A 57 -4.32 -1.86 1.81
N ARG A 58 -5.31 -2.63 2.25
CA ARG A 58 -6.10 -3.47 1.35
C ARG A 58 -6.84 -2.64 0.31
N PHE A 59 -7.41 -1.52 0.72
CA PHE A 59 -8.04 -0.56 -0.18
C PHE A 59 -7.06 -0.08 -1.26
N ALA A 60 -5.83 0.24 -0.88
CA ALA A 60 -4.81 0.68 -1.83
C ALA A 60 -4.46 -0.42 -2.84
N VAL A 61 -4.36 -1.67 -2.40
CA VAL A 61 -4.14 -2.82 -3.29
C VAL A 61 -5.26 -2.92 -4.32
N GLU A 62 -6.50 -2.80 -3.89
CA GLU A 62 -7.66 -2.87 -4.76
C GLU A 62 -7.73 -1.69 -5.73
N ALA A 63 -7.15 -0.56 -5.36
CA ALA A 63 -7.04 0.63 -6.22
C ALA A 63 -5.86 0.55 -7.20
N GLY A 64 -5.07 -0.52 -7.16
CA GLY A 64 -3.95 -0.71 -8.07
C GLY A 64 -2.61 -0.16 -7.60
N TYR A 65 -2.45 0.06 -6.29
CA TYR A 65 -1.22 0.59 -5.69
C TYR A 65 -0.53 -0.46 -4.84
N ILE A 66 0.75 -0.24 -4.56
CA ILE A 66 1.51 -1.02 -3.58
C ILE A 66 1.55 -0.20 -2.29
N PRO A 67 0.83 -0.63 -1.23
CA PRO A 67 0.80 0.12 0.02
C PRO A 67 2.05 -0.13 0.87
N ILE A 68 2.56 0.92 1.48
CA ILE A 68 3.54 0.83 2.55
C ILE A 68 2.94 1.52 3.78
N ALA A 69 2.63 0.75 4.79
CA ALA A 69 2.15 1.24 6.08
C ALA A 69 3.23 0.96 7.13
N PRO A 70 4.02 1.98 7.53
CA PRO A 70 5.14 1.77 8.45
C PRO A 70 4.73 1.12 9.78
N HIS A 71 3.54 1.45 10.27
CA HIS A 71 3.01 0.89 11.51
C HIS A 71 2.67 -0.60 11.44
N LEU A 72 2.55 -1.15 10.23
CA LEU A 72 2.34 -2.58 10.01
C LEU A 72 3.65 -3.33 9.80
N LEU A 73 4.74 -2.62 9.57
CA LEU A 73 6.03 -3.19 9.21
C LEU A 73 7.04 -3.06 10.36
N PHE A 74 7.43 -1.84 10.69
CA PHE A 74 8.54 -1.61 11.62
C PHE A 74 8.22 -1.97 13.06
N THR A 75 6.96 -1.87 13.47
CA THR A 75 6.51 -2.24 14.81
C THR A 75 6.60 -3.74 15.09
N ARG A 76 6.82 -4.54 14.06
CA ARG A 76 7.01 -5.99 14.19
C ARG A 76 8.37 -6.33 14.78
N PHE A 77 9.37 -5.45 14.64
CA PHE A 77 10.73 -5.71 15.08
C PHE A 77 11.41 -4.51 15.73
N LEU A 78 10.75 -3.37 15.82
CA LEU A 78 11.19 -2.20 16.57
C LEU A 78 10.18 -1.91 17.67
N ASP A 79 10.68 -1.61 18.88
CA ASP A 79 9.84 -1.30 20.02
C ASP A 79 9.59 0.21 20.09
N ASP A 80 8.36 0.62 19.79
CA ASP A 80 7.96 2.03 19.77
C ASP A 80 8.04 2.70 21.16
N ASN A 81 8.07 1.88 22.24
CA ASN A 81 8.22 2.38 23.60
C ASN A 81 9.67 2.72 23.96
N LYS A 82 10.63 2.29 23.15
CA LYS A 82 12.04 2.63 23.35
C LYS A 82 12.40 3.82 22.47
N PRO A 83 12.84 4.96 23.06
CA PRO A 83 13.08 6.19 22.29
C PRO A 83 14.02 6.02 21.11
N LYS A 84 15.11 5.26 21.26
CA LYS A 84 16.07 5.03 20.17
C LYS A 84 15.47 4.21 19.04
N GLU A 85 14.67 3.19 19.35
CA GLU A 85 14.02 2.37 18.33
C GLU A 85 12.89 3.12 17.65
N ARG A 86 12.17 3.95 18.41
CA ARG A 86 11.14 4.83 17.85
C ARG A 86 11.76 5.79 16.85
N ASP A 87 12.87 6.42 17.21
CA ASP A 87 13.58 7.36 16.32
C ASP A 87 14.06 6.65 15.05
N LEU A 88 14.55 5.42 15.20
CA LEU A 88 14.99 4.62 14.06
C LEU A 88 13.83 4.29 13.13
N GLY A 89 12.67 3.93 13.70
CA GLY A 89 11.46 3.67 12.92
C GLY A 89 10.99 4.90 12.16
N LEU A 90 11.04 6.08 12.79
CA LEU A 90 10.69 7.34 12.13
C LEU A 90 11.66 7.64 10.97
N PHE A 91 12.94 7.39 11.17
CA PHE A 91 13.94 7.56 10.12
C PHE A 91 13.68 6.61 8.93
N PHE A 92 13.37 5.35 9.21
CA PHE A 92 13.05 4.37 8.17
C PHE A 92 11.79 4.77 7.40
N GLY A 93 10.75 5.21 8.12
CA GLY A 93 9.51 5.67 7.49
C GLY A 93 9.76 6.86 6.57
N ASN A 94 10.57 7.80 7.01
CA ASN A 94 10.93 8.97 6.21
C ASN A 94 11.72 8.58 4.95
N ALA A 95 12.65 7.63 5.08
CA ALA A 95 13.42 7.13 3.94
C ALA A 95 12.51 6.44 2.90
N ILE A 96 11.55 5.64 3.38
CA ILE A 96 10.60 4.97 2.50
C ILE A 96 9.66 5.97 1.85
N LEU A 97 9.21 6.98 2.59
CA LEU A 97 8.35 8.04 2.05
C LEU A 97 8.98 8.68 0.81
N SER A 98 10.29 8.90 0.83
CA SER A 98 11.00 9.49 -0.31
C SER A 98 10.93 8.63 -1.58
N LYS A 99 10.64 7.34 -1.45
CA LYS A 99 10.51 6.39 -2.56
C LYS A 99 9.07 6.17 -3.01
N CYS A 100 8.09 6.72 -2.29
CA CYS A 100 6.69 6.58 -2.63
C CYS A 100 6.27 7.60 -3.69
N ALA A 101 5.30 7.22 -4.52
CA ALA A 101 4.72 8.12 -5.51
C ALA A 101 3.75 9.12 -4.86
N GLU A 102 2.97 8.65 -3.90
CA GLU A 102 1.92 9.43 -3.23
C GLU A 102 1.86 9.10 -1.75
N MET A 103 1.25 9.99 -0.99
CA MET A 103 0.85 9.74 0.39
C MET A 103 -0.67 9.77 0.48
N TRP A 104 -1.25 8.76 1.10
CA TRP A 104 -2.69 8.69 1.36
C TRP A 104 -2.92 8.80 2.86
N VAL A 105 -3.68 9.82 3.25
CA VAL A 105 -3.98 10.14 4.65
C VAL A 105 -5.40 9.71 4.97
N PHE A 106 -5.56 8.88 6.01
CA PHE A 106 -6.85 8.30 6.37
C PHE A 106 -7.34 8.77 7.73
N GLY A 107 -8.65 8.97 7.81
CA GLY A 107 -9.34 9.31 9.04
C GLY A 107 -9.62 10.80 9.19
N ASP A 108 -10.53 11.11 10.11
CA ASP A 108 -10.96 12.49 10.34
C ASP A 108 -10.01 13.25 11.27
N ARG A 109 -9.27 12.51 12.08
CA ARG A 109 -8.31 13.09 13.03
C ARG A 109 -6.89 12.93 12.53
N ILE A 110 -6.17 14.02 12.52
CA ILE A 110 -4.75 14.04 12.20
C ILE A 110 -3.97 14.08 13.53
N SER A 111 -3.28 12.97 13.83
CA SER A 111 -2.43 12.94 15.02
C SER A 111 -1.17 13.75 14.82
N GLU A 112 -0.45 14.02 15.91
CA GLU A 112 0.82 14.74 15.85
C GLU A 112 1.84 14.02 14.94
N GLY A 113 1.92 12.70 15.03
CA GLY A 113 2.80 11.90 14.17
C GLY A 113 2.40 11.98 12.70
N MET A 114 1.11 11.93 12.41
CA MET A 114 0.59 12.07 11.05
C MET A 114 0.90 13.46 10.49
N GLU A 115 0.75 14.50 11.30
CA GLU A 115 1.04 15.87 10.89
C GLU A 115 2.51 16.02 10.47
N ALA A 116 3.42 15.44 11.23
CA ALA A 116 4.85 15.44 10.90
C ALA A 116 5.12 14.74 9.56
N GLU A 117 4.48 13.59 9.32
CA GLU A 117 4.60 12.85 8.06
C GLU A 117 4.04 13.67 6.88
N ILE A 118 2.89 14.32 7.07
CA ILE A 118 2.28 15.17 6.04
C ILE A 118 3.19 16.34 5.70
N LYS A 119 3.79 16.98 6.70
CA LYS A 119 4.75 18.08 6.47
C LYS A 119 5.93 17.63 5.64
N ARG A 120 6.48 16.46 5.94
CA ARG A 120 7.61 15.90 5.17
C ARG A 120 7.23 15.59 3.74
N ALA A 121 6.05 14.99 3.53
CA ALA A 121 5.55 14.70 2.19
C ALA A 121 5.32 15.98 1.38
N THR A 122 4.75 17.00 2.01
CA THR A 122 4.55 18.31 1.39
C THR A 122 5.86 18.94 0.99
N TRP A 123 6.83 18.93 1.90
CA TRP A 123 8.16 19.48 1.63
C TRP A 123 8.87 18.78 0.49
N LYS A 124 8.70 17.46 0.38
CA LYS A 124 9.29 16.66 -0.71
C LYS A 124 8.51 16.77 -2.03
N GLY A 125 7.38 17.46 -2.03
CA GLY A 125 6.57 17.63 -3.24
C GLY A 125 5.72 16.43 -3.61
N HIS A 126 5.43 15.54 -2.67
CA HIS A 126 4.57 14.39 -2.92
C HIS A 126 3.11 14.81 -3.08
N ARG A 127 2.39 14.11 -3.94
CA ARG A 127 0.94 14.24 -4.02
C ARG A 127 0.32 13.61 -2.77
N ILE A 128 -0.53 14.37 -2.08
CA ILE A 128 -1.20 13.92 -0.87
C ILE A 128 -2.70 13.83 -1.16
N ARG A 129 -3.27 12.66 -0.88
CA ARG A 129 -4.71 12.44 -1.01
C ARG A 129 -5.27 12.06 0.34
N TYR A 130 -6.48 12.52 0.63
CA TYR A 130 -7.14 12.33 1.91
C TYR A 130 -8.36 11.44 1.75
N PHE A 131 -8.55 10.54 2.70
CA PHE A 131 -9.65 9.57 2.71
C PHE A 131 -10.29 9.52 4.09
N SER A 132 -11.59 9.24 4.13
CA SER A 132 -12.30 8.96 5.37
C SER A 132 -11.91 7.59 5.93
N GLU A 133 -12.36 7.29 7.15
CA GLU A 133 -12.17 5.96 7.75
C GLU A 133 -12.83 4.84 6.95
N THR A 134 -13.80 5.16 6.12
CA THR A 134 -14.47 4.22 5.22
C THR A 134 -13.89 4.22 3.81
N CYS A 135 -12.69 4.79 3.64
CA CYS A 135 -11.94 4.81 2.38
C CYS A 135 -12.64 5.60 1.26
N GLU A 136 -13.38 6.63 1.62
CA GLU A 136 -13.95 7.57 0.65
C GLU A 136 -13.04 8.78 0.55
N GLU A 137 -12.65 9.13 -0.68
CA GLU A 137 -11.79 10.28 -0.89
C GLU A 137 -12.50 11.58 -0.49
N VAL A 138 -11.79 12.43 0.27
CA VAL A 138 -12.31 13.71 0.74
C VAL A 138 -11.36 14.84 0.34
N THR A 139 -11.88 16.04 0.25
CA THR A 139 -11.09 17.23 -0.07
C THR A 139 -10.69 17.95 1.22
N ARG A 140 -9.41 18.27 1.34
CA ARG A 140 -8.88 19.10 2.46
C ARG A 140 -8.00 20.20 1.94
#